data_0b74ba8d3046665834eed9d04159428c
#
_entry.id   0b74ba8d3046665834eed9d04159428c
#
_cell.length_a   1.000
_cell.length_b   1.000
_cell.length_c   1.000
_cell.angle_alpha   90.00
_cell.angle_beta   90.00
_cell.angle_gamma   90.00
#
_symmetry.space_group_name_H-M   'P 1'
#
loop_
_entity.id
_entity.type
_entity.pdbx_description
1 polymer ?
#
loop_
_entity_poly.entity_id
_entity_poly.type
_entity_poly.pdbx_seq_one_letter_code
_entity_poly.pdbx_strand_id
1 'polypeptide(L)'
;MPSENNFLVAVKRLKEENKKERKFDQTIDIIVNLKEFDVRKQAFNVFASVPHKIKDKRIGGFFEKDSDLVDSVKKDDFVKYKEKKDIKKLVNSHDFFIANAKLMPLVATSFGRILGPVGKMPSPQLGILPNEDEAVVKAIIDRVNKSVRIIVKQPSIKVGVAKLSLSDEQISENLSAVYNKILEKLPKGIDNIRNVKIKLTMGKPTNVELK
;
A
#
# COMPACT_ATOMS: atom_id res chain seq x y z
N MET A 1 17.96 -16.41 -3.76
CA MET A 1 17.02 -15.26 -3.69
C MET A 1 16.71 -14.85 -5.12
N PRO A 2 15.45 -14.59 -5.51
CA PRO A 2 15.18 -14.07 -6.83
C PRO A 2 15.93 -12.75 -7.01
N SER A 3 16.80 -12.72 -8.00
CA SER A 3 17.51 -11.52 -8.42
C SER A 3 16.55 -10.59 -9.18
N GLU A 4 16.88 -9.33 -9.31
CA GLU A 4 16.13 -8.40 -10.17
C GLU A 4 15.93 -8.96 -11.58
N ASN A 5 16.91 -9.70 -12.09
CA ASN A 5 16.82 -10.38 -13.37
C ASN A 5 15.70 -11.43 -13.44
N ASN A 6 15.41 -12.15 -12.35
CA ASN A 6 14.32 -13.13 -12.33
C ASN A 6 12.95 -12.44 -12.40
N PHE A 7 12.80 -11.30 -11.73
CA PHE A 7 11.59 -10.48 -11.84
C PHE A 7 11.46 -9.89 -13.24
N LEU A 8 12.54 -9.42 -13.85
CA LEU A 8 12.55 -8.86 -15.20
C LEU A 8 12.12 -9.89 -16.24
N VAL A 9 12.65 -11.11 -16.16
CA VAL A 9 12.25 -12.23 -17.06
C VAL A 9 10.77 -12.56 -16.85
N ALA A 10 10.31 -12.62 -15.61
CA ALA A 10 8.90 -12.90 -15.31
C ALA A 10 7.97 -11.79 -15.82
N VAL A 11 8.35 -10.51 -15.72
CA VAL A 11 7.58 -9.36 -16.25
C VAL A 11 7.45 -9.43 -17.77
N LYS A 12 8.54 -9.77 -18.48
CA LYS A 12 8.50 -9.95 -19.95
C LYS A 12 7.52 -11.07 -20.33
N ARG A 13 7.63 -12.24 -19.69
CA ARG A 13 6.69 -13.36 -19.90
C ARG A 13 5.24 -12.96 -19.61
N LEU A 14 5.02 -12.21 -18.52
CA LEU A 14 3.67 -11.73 -18.14
C LEU A 14 3.06 -10.83 -19.23
N LYS A 15 3.85 -9.94 -19.82
CA LYS A 15 3.42 -9.05 -20.90
C LYS A 15 3.10 -9.84 -22.18
N GLU A 16 3.92 -10.85 -22.50
CA GLU A 16 3.70 -11.75 -23.65
C GLU A 16 2.43 -12.59 -23.53
N GLU A 17 2.17 -13.15 -22.34
CA GLU A 17 0.99 -13.99 -22.08
C GLU A 17 -0.32 -13.20 -22.02
N ASN A 18 -0.25 -11.90 -21.70
CA ASN A 18 -1.41 -11.05 -21.50
C ASN A 18 -1.52 -9.94 -22.57
N LYS A 19 -1.42 -10.28 -23.84
CA LYS A 19 -1.50 -9.36 -24.98
C LYS A 19 -2.86 -8.66 -25.18
N LYS A 20 -3.88 -8.95 -24.34
CA LYS A 20 -5.17 -8.26 -24.44
C LYS A 20 -5.02 -6.80 -23.99
N GLU A 21 -5.03 -5.90 -24.95
CA GLU A 21 -5.10 -4.47 -24.68
C GLU A 21 -6.39 -4.12 -23.94
N ARG A 22 -6.27 -3.34 -22.90
CA ARG A 22 -7.40 -2.80 -22.13
C ARG A 22 -7.37 -1.28 -22.18
N LYS A 23 -8.55 -0.66 -22.14
CA LYS A 23 -8.70 0.79 -22.19
C LYS A 23 -8.19 1.53 -20.95
N PHE A 24 -7.61 0.82 -19.97
CA PHE A 24 -7.08 1.40 -18.74
C PHE A 24 -5.71 0.80 -18.40
N ASP A 25 -4.90 1.58 -17.70
CA ASP A 25 -3.60 1.15 -17.23
C ASP A 25 -3.72 0.08 -16.11
N GLN A 26 -3.26 -1.14 -16.43
CA GLN A 26 -3.41 -2.29 -15.55
C GLN A 26 -2.36 -2.26 -14.44
N THR A 27 -2.75 -2.75 -13.26
CA THR A 27 -1.84 -2.90 -12.12
C THR A 27 -1.20 -4.29 -12.15
N ILE A 28 0.08 -4.36 -11.83
CA ILE A 28 0.84 -5.59 -11.63
C ILE A 28 0.83 -5.89 -10.14
N ASP A 29 0.34 -7.08 -9.80
CA ASP A 29 0.26 -7.59 -8.44
C ASP A 29 1.35 -8.65 -8.23
N ILE A 30 2.06 -8.59 -7.09
CA ILE A 30 2.88 -9.68 -6.59
C ILE A 30 2.05 -10.56 -5.67
N ILE A 31 2.21 -11.88 -5.81
CA ILE A 31 1.59 -12.90 -4.97
C ILE A 31 2.70 -13.73 -4.34
N VAL A 32 2.81 -13.67 -3.03
CA VAL A 32 3.75 -14.49 -2.26
C VAL A 32 2.95 -15.48 -1.43
N ASN A 33 3.03 -16.77 -1.77
CA ASN A 33 2.40 -17.83 -1.02
C ASN A 33 3.35 -18.33 0.06
N LEU A 34 2.85 -18.38 1.29
CA LEU A 34 3.62 -18.79 2.46
C LEU A 34 3.40 -20.27 2.77
N LYS A 35 4.41 -20.90 3.37
CA LYS A 35 4.35 -22.22 3.99
C LYS A 35 4.83 -22.14 5.43
N GLU A 36 4.32 -22.99 6.30
CA GLU A 36 4.69 -23.05 7.72
C GLU A 36 4.54 -21.69 8.44
N PHE A 37 3.52 -20.92 8.07
CA PHE A 37 3.25 -19.59 8.60
C PHE A 37 1.87 -19.54 9.26
N ASP A 38 1.84 -19.34 10.58
CA ASP A 38 0.59 -19.20 11.34
C ASP A 38 0.16 -17.72 11.35
N VAL A 39 -0.81 -17.40 10.51
CA VAL A 39 -1.35 -16.04 10.39
C VAL A 39 -1.95 -15.52 11.71
N ARG A 40 -2.47 -16.40 12.58
CA ARG A 40 -3.08 -15.98 13.84
C ARG A 40 -2.07 -15.43 14.82
N LYS A 41 -0.85 -15.98 14.81
CA LYS A 41 0.25 -15.58 15.71
C LYS A 41 1.19 -14.55 15.11
N GLN A 42 1.34 -14.57 13.79
CA GLN A 42 2.42 -13.86 13.07
C GLN A 42 1.88 -12.85 12.05
N ALA A 43 0.59 -12.47 12.14
CA ALA A 43 0.04 -11.45 11.27
C ALA A 43 0.83 -10.14 11.40
N PHE A 44 1.20 -9.55 10.27
CA PHE A 44 1.86 -8.25 10.28
C PHE A 44 1.25 -7.30 9.26
N ASN A 45 1.46 -6.01 9.53
CA ASN A 45 1.06 -4.91 8.67
C ASN A 45 2.24 -3.95 8.56
N VAL A 46 2.79 -3.79 7.37
CA VAL A 46 3.99 -3.00 7.13
C VAL A 46 3.87 -2.19 5.84
N PHE A 47 4.55 -1.07 5.82
CA PHE A 47 4.72 -0.28 4.60
C PHE A 47 6.07 -0.60 3.96
N ALA A 48 6.05 -0.98 2.68
CA ALA A 48 7.23 -1.10 1.86
C ALA A 48 7.43 0.20 1.07
N SER A 49 8.61 0.77 1.12
CA SER A 49 9.00 1.84 0.22
C SER A 49 9.37 1.26 -1.13
N VAL A 50 8.86 1.86 -2.20
CA VAL A 50 9.17 1.48 -3.59
C VAL A 50 9.90 2.63 -4.28
N PRO A 51 10.93 2.36 -5.09
CA PRO A 51 11.67 3.41 -5.79
C PRO A 51 10.79 4.19 -6.77
N HIS A 52 9.93 3.49 -7.50
CA HIS A 52 9.08 4.10 -8.52
C HIS A 52 7.64 4.22 -8.06
N LYS A 53 7.07 5.41 -8.23
CA LYS A 53 5.69 5.74 -7.88
C LYS A 53 4.71 4.88 -8.69
N ILE A 54 3.71 4.32 -8.00
CA ILE A 54 2.70 3.45 -8.63
C ILE A 54 1.53 4.29 -9.14
N LYS A 55 0.99 5.15 -8.29
CA LYS A 55 -0.12 6.06 -8.60
C LYS A 55 -0.14 7.24 -7.64
N ASP A 56 -0.80 8.32 -8.02
CA ASP A 56 -1.18 9.38 -7.10
C ASP A 56 -2.30 8.90 -6.19
N LYS A 57 -2.03 8.87 -4.88
CA LYS A 57 -3.04 8.51 -3.88
C LYS A 57 -3.79 9.77 -3.47
N ARG A 58 -5.10 9.65 -3.38
CA ARG A 58 -5.92 10.69 -2.77
C ARG A 58 -5.74 10.63 -1.27
N ILE A 59 -5.18 11.70 -0.70
CA ILE A 59 -4.81 11.76 0.71
C ILE A 59 -5.76 12.72 1.40
N GLY A 60 -6.41 12.27 2.48
CA GLY A 60 -7.17 13.11 3.40
C GLY A 60 -6.30 13.46 4.61
N GLY A 61 -6.42 14.68 5.12
CA GLY A 61 -5.69 15.16 6.28
C GLY A 61 -6.61 15.54 7.44
N PHE A 62 -6.30 15.10 8.66
CA PHE A 62 -6.95 15.60 9.88
C PHE A 62 -6.03 16.64 10.50
N PHE A 63 -6.33 17.93 10.25
CA PHE A 63 -5.49 19.07 10.62
C PHE A 63 -6.27 20.09 11.45
N GLU A 64 -5.54 20.93 12.18
CA GLU A 64 -6.11 22.11 12.86
C GLU A 64 -6.32 23.26 11.87
N LYS A 65 -5.40 23.40 10.89
CA LYS A 65 -5.43 24.42 9.85
C LYS A 65 -5.74 23.82 8.49
N ASP A 66 -6.27 24.63 7.56
CA ASP A 66 -6.42 24.21 6.18
C ASP A 66 -5.06 24.02 5.52
N SER A 67 -4.98 23.01 4.68
CA SER A 67 -3.82 22.76 3.82
C SER A 67 -4.31 22.64 2.39
N ASP A 68 -3.77 23.44 1.48
CA ASP A 68 -4.09 23.36 0.04
C ASP A 68 -3.57 22.09 -0.63
N LEU A 69 -2.72 21.34 0.07
CA LEU A 69 -2.05 20.15 -0.46
C LEU A 69 -2.86 18.85 -0.33
N VAL A 70 -3.80 18.81 0.60
CA VAL A 70 -4.62 17.63 0.89
C VAL A 70 -6.04 18.05 1.30
N ASP A 71 -7.00 17.18 1.05
CA ASP A 71 -8.37 17.39 1.50
C ASP A 71 -8.40 17.37 3.03
N SER A 72 -8.41 18.56 3.65
CA SER A 72 -8.33 18.72 5.10
C SER A 72 -9.71 18.60 5.76
N VAL A 73 -9.77 17.80 6.83
CA VAL A 73 -10.94 17.69 7.72
C VAL A 73 -10.56 18.31 9.07
N LYS A 74 -11.14 19.47 9.37
CA LYS A 74 -10.88 20.19 10.63
C LYS A 74 -11.62 19.57 11.81
N LYS A 75 -11.17 19.89 13.01
CA LYS A 75 -11.84 19.50 14.26
C LYS A 75 -13.32 19.89 14.29
N ASP A 76 -13.65 21.09 13.82
CA ASP A 76 -15.03 21.61 13.78
C ASP A 76 -15.92 20.83 12.81
N ASP A 77 -15.33 20.29 11.75
CA ASP A 77 -16.05 19.47 10.77
C ASP A 77 -16.38 18.06 11.29
N PHE A 78 -15.74 17.59 12.39
CA PHE A 78 -16.06 16.28 12.99
C PHE A 78 -17.52 16.17 13.40
N VAL A 79 -18.15 17.31 13.74
CA VAL A 79 -19.59 17.38 14.07
C VAL A 79 -20.46 17.03 12.84
N LYS A 80 -20.00 17.32 11.62
CA LYS A 80 -20.69 17.01 10.37
C LYS A 80 -20.66 15.51 10.05
N TYR A 81 -19.63 14.80 10.55
CA TYR A 81 -19.43 13.36 10.32
C TYR A 81 -19.98 12.51 11.48
N LYS A 82 -21.19 12.81 11.99
CA LYS A 82 -21.87 12.01 13.03
C LYS A 82 -22.45 10.72 12.46
N GLU A 83 -22.91 10.76 11.22
CA GLU A 83 -23.52 9.60 10.58
C GLU A 83 -22.47 8.67 9.97
N LYS A 84 -22.67 7.35 10.15
CA LYS A 84 -21.81 6.32 9.55
C LYS A 84 -21.73 6.41 8.02
N LYS A 85 -22.76 6.93 7.36
CA LYS A 85 -22.81 7.11 5.90
C LYS A 85 -21.80 8.14 5.41
N ASP A 86 -21.70 9.26 6.10
CA ASP A 86 -20.81 10.36 5.70
C ASP A 86 -19.35 9.99 5.94
N ILE A 87 -19.06 9.33 7.06
CA ILE A 87 -17.72 8.78 7.30
C ILE A 87 -17.34 7.75 6.23
N LYS A 88 -18.28 6.86 5.81
CA LYS A 88 -18.01 5.90 4.73
C LYS A 88 -17.75 6.58 3.40
N LYS A 89 -18.47 7.67 3.06
CA LYS A 89 -18.20 8.45 1.86
C LYS A 89 -16.79 9.05 1.89
N LEU A 90 -16.41 9.67 3.01
CA LEU A 90 -15.08 10.22 3.23
C LEU A 90 -13.99 9.14 3.09
N VAL A 91 -14.19 7.98 3.71
CA VAL A 91 -13.25 6.85 3.64
C VAL A 91 -13.11 6.29 2.23
N ASN A 92 -14.18 6.29 1.45
CA ASN A 92 -14.16 5.78 0.08
C ASN A 92 -13.56 6.79 -0.91
N SER A 93 -13.67 8.09 -0.63
CA SER A 93 -13.08 9.13 -1.50
C SER A 93 -11.56 9.21 -1.41
N HIS A 94 -10.95 8.77 -0.31
CA HIS A 94 -9.51 8.85 -0.08
C HIS A 94 -8.84 7.48 0.00
N ASP A 95 -7.62 7.38 -0.52
CA ASP A 95 -6.81 6.16 -0.46
C ASP A 95 -6.03 6.05 0.85
N PHE A 96 -5.63 7.18 1.43
CA PHE A 96 -4.82 7.25 2.64
C PHE A 96 -5.22 8.45 3.51
N PHE A 97 -4.96 8.37 4.81
CA PHE A 97 -5.19 9.47 5.74
C PHE A 97 -3.92 9.77 6.53
N ILE A 98 -3.68 11.07 6.70
CA ILE A 98 -2.66 11.62 7.59
C ILE A 98 -3.33 12.44 8.68
N ALA A 99 -2.69 12.56 9.84
CA ALA A 99 -3.27 13.31 10.95
C ALA A 99 -2.19 14.01 11.78
N ASN A 100 -2.55 15.16 12.33
CA ASN A 100 -1.75 15.79 13.38
C ASN A 100 -1.78 14.89 14.64
N ALA A 101 -0.62 14.73 15.29
CA ALA A 101 -0.50 13.95 16.52
C ALA A 101 -1.46 14.40 17.61
N LYS A 102 -1.71 15.71 17.74
CA LYS A 102 -2.64 16.28 18.71
C LYS A 102 -4.10 15.89 18.48
N LEU A 103 -4.50 15.71 17.20
CA LEU A 103 -5.88 15.35 16.83
C LEU A 103 -6.12 13.84 16.86
N MET A 104 -5.06 13.01 16.91
CA MET A 104 -5.18 11.55 16.84
C MET A 104 -6.15 10.94 17.87
N PRO A 105 -6.19 11.36 19.16
CA PRO A 105 -7.18 10.84 20.12
C PRO A 105 -8.61 11.08 19.67
N LEU A 106 -8.91 12.28 19.14
CA LEU A 106 -10.23 12.64 18.62
C LEU A 106 -10.58 11.86 17.35
N VAL A 107 -9.64 11.72 16.44
CA VAL A 107 -9.79 10.91 15.21
C VAL A 107 -10.06 9.45 15.57
N ALA A 108 -9.34 8.89 16.54
CA ALA A 108 -9.54 7.51 16.99
C ALA A 108 -10.96 7.31 17.58
N THR A 109 -11.45 8.24 18.35
CA THR A 109 -12.78 8.17 18.96
C THR A 109 -13.90 8.32 17.93
N SER A 110 -13.78 9.30 17.02
CA SER A 110 -14.84 9.65 16.07
C SER A 110 -14.85 8.72 14.84
N PHE A 111 -13.69 8.44 14.28
CA PHE A 111 -13.55 7.73 12.99
C PHE A 111 -12.99 6.31 13.12
N GLY A 112 -12.43 5.94 14.28
CA GLY A 112 -11.70 4.68 14.48
C GLY A 112 -12.52 3.44 14.17
N ARG A 113 -13.83 3.42 14.49
CA ARG A 113 -14.75 2.31 14.22
C ARG A 113 -14.91 2.00 12.73
N ILE A 114 -14.67 2.97 11.85
CA ILE A 114 -14.82 2.82 10.40
C ILE A 114 -13.45 2.76 9.71
N LEU A 115 -12.50 3.65 10.07
CA LEU A 115 -11.16 3.67 9.50
C LEU A 115 -10.32 2.43 9.88
N GLY A 116 -10.49 1.93 11.13
CA GLY A 116 -9.74 0.77 11.64
C GLY A 116 -9.95 -0.50 10.81
N PRO A 117 -11.18 -1.00 10.66
CA PRO A 117 -11.46 -2.22 9.88
C PRO A 117 -11.05 -2.11 8.40
N VAL A 118 -11.22 -0.92 7.80
CA VAL A 118 -10.81 -0.66 6.41
C VAL A 118 -9.28 -0.54 6.30
N GLY A 119 -8.62 -0.31 7.44
CA GLY A 119 -7.18 -0.20 7.49
C GLY A 119 -6.64 1.13 6.98
N LYS A 120 -7.45 2.19 6.95
CA LYS A 120 -7.05 3.53 6.53
C LYS A 120 -6.76 4.49 7.69
N MET A 121 -6.69 3.95 8.92
CA MET A 121 -6.31 4.75 10.10
C MET A 121 -4.89 5.29 9.94
N PRO A 122 -4.64 6.58 10.23
CA PRO A 122 -3.28 7.11 10.26
C PRO A 122 -2.39 6.29 11.19
N SER A 123 -1.19 5.94 10.74
CA SER A 123 -0.26 5.13 11.52
C SER A 123 1.00 5.91 11.89
N PRO A 124 1.63 5.61 13.03
CA PRO A 124 2.88 6.27 13.44
C PRO A 124 4.01 6.13 12.41
N GLN A 125 3.98 5.05 11.62
CA GLN A 125 5.03 4.78 10.63
C GLN A 125 5.01 5.75 9.44
N LEU A 126 3.82 6.21 9.02
CA LEU A 126 3.69 6.95 7.77
C LEU A 126 2.65 8.08 7.78
N GLY A 127 1.74 8.13 8.75
CA GLY A 127 0.55 8.99 8.69
C GLY A 127 0.35 9.95 9.85
N ILE A 128 1.24 9.98 10.85
CA ILE A 128 1.13 10.90 11.99
C ILE A 128 2.21 11.97 11.89
N LEU A 129 1.78 13.22 11.91
CA LEU A 129 2.62 14.42 11.84
C LEU A 129 2.76 15.07 13.21
N PRO A 130 3.98 15.44 13.65
CA PRO A 130 4.15 16.25 14.86
C PRO A 130 3.69 17.70 14.65
N ASN A 131 3.96 18.27 13.47
CA ASN A 131 3.63 19.63 13.09
C ASN A 131 2.93 19.66 11.71
N GLU A 132 2.16 20.73 11.46
CA GLU A 132 1.42 20.95 10.20
C GLU A 132 2.18 21.84 9.21
N ASP A 133 3.53 21.76 9.20
CA ASP A 133 4.34 22.52 8.27
C ASP A 133 4.17 21.97 6.84
N GLU A 134 3.95 22.85 5.86
CA GLU A 134 3.73 22.44 4.46
C GLU A 134 4.88 21.59 3.89
N ALA A 135 6.12 21.89 4.26
CA ALA A 135 7.29 21.12 3.83
C ALA A 135 7.22 19.67 4.33
N VAL A 136 6.80 19.47 5.59
CA VAL A 136 6.64 18.15 6.21
C VAL A 136 5.46 17.40 5.57
N VAL A 137 4.36 18.09 5.30
CA VAL A 137 3.19 17.52 4.62
C VAL A 137 3.58 17.05 3.21
N LYS A 138 4.29 17.87 2.42
CA LYS A 138 4.80 17.48 1.08
C LYS A 138 5.69 16.26 1.14
N ALA A 139 6.65 16.22 2.05
CA ALA A 139 7.56 15.09 2.23
C ALA A 139 6.81 13.78 2.57
N ILE A 140 5.74 13.88 3.37
CA ILE A 140 4.91 12.71 3.70
C ILE A 140 4.04 12.28 2.53
N ILE A 141 3.46 13.20 1.77
CA ILE A 141 2.72 12.91 0.53
C ILE A 141 3.61 12.10 -0.42
N ASP A 142 4.83 12.54 -0.64
CA ASP A 142 5.80 11.83 -1.51
C ASP A 142 6.14 10.44 -0.96
N ARG A 143 6.37 10.32 0.35
CA ARG A 143 6.59 9.02 0.99
C ARG A 143 5.37 8.10 0.88
N VAL A 144 4.16 8.62 1.06
CA VAL A 144 2.92 7.85 0.92
C VAL A 144 2.74 7.37 -0.52
N ASN A 145 3.01 8.22 -1.51
CA ASN A 145 2.91 7.87 -2.93
C ASN A 145 3.94 6.80 -3.34
N LYS A 146 5.12 6.80 -2.72
CA LYS A 146 6.18 5.80 -2.90
C LYS A 146 6.11 4.64 -1.90
N SER A 147 5.00 4.43 -1.24
CA SER A 147 4.83 3.34 -0.29
C SER A 147 3.73 2.38 -0.70
N VAL A 148 3.89 1.13 -0.35
CA VAL A 148 2.89 0.07 -0.55
C VAL A 148 2.59 -0.56 0.80
N ARG A 149 1.31 -0.70 1.12
CA ARG A 149 0.89 -1.34 2.35
C ARG A 149 0.75 -2.84 2.15
N ILE A 150 1.47 -3.59 2.95
CA ILE A 150 1.45 -5.05 2.97
C ILE A 150 0.69 -5.49 4.22
N ILE A 151 -0.43 -6.18 4.04
CA ILE A 151 -1.24 -6.73 5.13
C ILE A 151 -1.33 -8.23 4.96
N VAL A 152 -0.91 -8.96 5.98
CA VAL A 152 -0.98 -10.43 5.99
C VAL A 152 -2.17 -10.87 6.83
N LYS A 153 -3.24 -11.27 6.18
CA LYS A 153 -4.46 -11.84 6.78
C LYS A 153 -4.69 -13.31 6.39
N GLN A 154 -3.90 -13.81 5.48
CA GLN A 154 -3.97 -15.17 4.92
C GLN A 154 -2.55 -15.66 4.63
N PRO A 155 -2.31 -16.96 4.50
CA PRO A 155 -1.00 -17.49 4.10
C PRO A 155 -0.65 -17.21 2.63
N SER A 156 -1.24 -16.18 2.04
CA SER A 156 -0.97 -15.66 0.70
C SER A 156 -1.03 -14.14 0.71
N ILE A 157 0.09 -13.50 0.46
CA ILE A 157 0.24 -12.05 0.39
C ILE A 157 -0.02 -11.62 -1.05
N LYS A 158 -0.94 -10.67 -1.25
CA LYS A 158 -1.29 -10.12 -2.56
C LYS A 158 -1.22 -8.61 -2.50
N VAL A 159 -0.37 -8.00 -3.31
CA VAL A 159 -0.09 -6.57 -3.27
C VAL A 159 0.16 -6.02 -4.67
N GLY A 160 -0.51 -4.91 -5.02
CA GLY A 160 -0.26 -4.16 -6.25
C GLY A 160 1.03 -3.34 -6.11
N VAL A 161 1.97 -3.53 -7.04
CA VAL A 161 3.35 -3.02 -6.92
C VAL A 161 3.73 -2.05 -8.02
N ALA A 162 3.11 -2.16 -9.18
CA ALA A 162 3.45 -1.35 -10.34
C ALA A 162 2.25 -1.15 -11.28
N LYS A 163 2.37 -0.19 -12.18
CA LYS A 163 1.49 -0.04 -13.33
C LYS A 163 2.17 -0.59 -14.58
N LEU A 164 1.37 -1.06 -15.53
CA LEU A 164 1.88 -1.62 -16.79
C LEU A 164 2.58 -0.56 -17.66
N SER A 165 2.25 0.72 -17.46
CA SER A 165 2.87 1.87 -18.12
C SER A 165 4.33 2.13 -17.72
N LEU A 166 4.80 1.56 -16.61
CA LEU A 166 6.20 1.65 -16.19
C LEU A 166 7.09 0.76 -17.07
N SER A 167 8.40 1.09 -17.13
CA SER A 167 9.39 0.24 -17.81
C SER A 167 9.57 -1.10 -17.08
N ASP A 168 10.01 -2.12 -17.79
CA ASP A 168 10.21 -3.46 -17.20
C ASP A 168 11.22 -3.45 -16.07
N GLU A 169 12.24 -2.59 -16.17
CA GLU A 169 13.27 -2.39 -15.15
C GLU A 169 12.66 -1.77 -13.89
N GLN A 170 11.91 -0.69 -14.03
CA GLN A 170 11.22 -0.01 -12.92
C GLN A 170 10.23 -0.95 -12.21
N ILE A 171 9.52 -1.78 -12.98
CA ILE A 171 8.62 -2.79 -12.42
C ILE A 171 9.40 -3.82 -11.61
N SER A 172 10.56 -4.29 -12.14
CA SER A 172 11.37 -5.30 -11.46
C SER A 172 12.00 -4.76 -10.17
N GLU A 173 12.45 -3.50 -10.15
CA GLU A 173 12.97 -2.83 -8.96
C GLU A 173 11.88 -2.70 -7.86
N ASN A 174 10.67 -2.28 -8.23
CA ASN A 174 9.56 -2.21 -7.29
C ASN A 174 9.20 -3.60 -6.73
N LEU A 175 9.16 -4.64 -7.59
CA LEU A 175 8.89 -6.02 -7.17
C LEU A 175 9.95 -6.52 -6.19
N SER A 176 11.22 -6.27 -6.46
CA SER A 176 12.35 -6.64 -5.61
C SER A 176 12.28 -5.93 -4.26
N ALA A 177 11.99 -4.62 -4.24
CA ALA A 177 11.85 -3.84 -3.01
C ALA A 177 10.73 -4.38 -2.10
N VAL A 178 9.55 -4.68 -2.68
CA VAL A 178 8.42 -5.24 -1.93
C VAL A 178 8.72 -6.66 -1.45
N TYR A 179 9.33 -7.49 -2.29
CA TYR A 179 9.72 -8.85 -1.93
C TYR A 179 10.72 -8.88 -0.77
N ASN A 180 11.77 -8.06 -0.83
CA ASN A 180 12.76 -7.95 0.24
C ASN A 180 12.12 -7.49 1.56
N LYS A 181 11.17 -6.54 1.49
CA LYS A 181 10.44 -6.08 2.68
C LYS A 181 9.56 -7.17 3.30
N ILE A 182 8.99 -8.05 2.49
CA ILE A 182 8.26 -9.24 2.97
C ILE A 182 9.23 -10.20 3.66
N LEU A 183 10.38 -10.50 3.04
CA LEU A 183 11.40 -11.38 3.60
C LEU A 183 11.89 -10.94 4.98
N GLU A 184 12.18 -9.64 5.15
CA GLU A 184 12.61 -9.06 6.43
C GLU A 184 11.60 -9.29 7.57
N LYS A 185 10.31 -9.42 7.25
CA LYS A 185 9.23 -9.59 8.23
C LYS A 185 8.84 -11.02 8.48
N LEU A 186 9.30 -11.94 7.64
CA LEU A 186 9.02 -13.37 7.83
C LEU A 186 10.00 -13.99 8.85
N PRO A 187 9.51 -14.74 9.83
CA PRO A 187 10.35 -15.28 10.91
C PRO A 187 11.43 -16.26 10.44
N LYS A 188 11.15 -17.05 9.41
CA LYS A 188 12.11 -17.97 8.78
C LYS A 188 12.62 -17.46 7.42
N GLY A 189 12.37 -16.19 7.09
CA GLY A 189 12.79 -15.60 5.83
C GLY A 189 12.31 -16.39 4.60
N ILE A 190 13.25 -16.83 3.76
CA ILE A 190 12.94 -17.53 2.51
C ILE A 190 12.28 -18.90 2.73
N ASP A 191 12.55 -19.57 3.84
CA ASP A 191 11.99 -20.89 4.15
C ASP A 191 10.48 -20.83 4.40
N ASN A 192 9.93 -19.65 4.74
CA ASN A 192 8.49 -19.45 4.81
C ASN A 192 7.84 -19.24 3.44
N ILE A 193 8.62 -19.11 2.36
CA ILE A 193 8.06 -18.88 1.03
C ILE A 193 7.88 -20.23 0.31
N ARG A 194 6.67 -20.47 -0.17
CA ARG A 194 6.35 -21.61 -1.02
C ARG A 194 6.62 -21.32 -2.49
N ASN A 195 6.08 -20.23 -2.99
CA ASN A 195 6.29 -19.73 -4.35
C ASN A 195 5.95 -18.24 -4.45
N VAL A 196 6.49 -17.60 -5.48
CA VAL A 196 6.22 -16.22 -5.84
C VAL A 196 5.64 -16.20 -7.25
N LYS A 197 4.59 -15.43 -7.43
CA LYS A 197 3.93 -15.23 -8.72
C LYS A 197 3.68 -13.74 -8.93
N ILE A 198 3.67 -13.34 -10.17
CA ILE A 198 3.22 -12.02 -10.60
C ILE A 198 2.02 -12.16 -11.52
N LYS A 199 1.13 -11.19 -11.50
CA LYS A 199 -0.04 -11.17 -12.38
C LYS A 199 -0.46 -9.75 -12.69
N LEU A 200 -1.12 -9.55 -13.81
CA LEU A 200 -2.01 -8.39 -13.97
C LEU A 200 -3.26 -8.62 -13.14
N THR A 201 -3.83 -7.57 -12.52
CA THR A 201 -5.00 -7.72 -11.64
C THR A 201 -6.12 -8.55 -12.23
N MET A 202 -6.33 -8.46 -13.57
CA MET A 202 -7.34 -9.23 -14.30
C MET A 202 -6.74 -10.33 -15.20
N GLY A 203 -5.43 -10.61 -15.08
CA GLY A 203 -4.70 -11.58 -15.90
C GLY A 203 -4.46 -12.93 -15.21
N LYS A 204 -3.84 -13.85 -15.94
CA LYS A 204 -3.34 -15.13 -15.38
C LYS A 204 -2.05 -14.90 -14.61
N PRO A 205 -1.77 -15.67 -13.54
CA PRO A 205 -0.53 -15.55 -12.78
C PRO A 205 0.63 -16.26 -13.48
N THR A 206 1.77 -15.60 -13.57
CA THR A 206 3.04 -16.14 -14.06
C THR A 206 3.97 -16.41 -12.87
N ASN A 207 4.66 -17.56 -12.86
CA ASN A 207 5.58 -17.91 -11.79
C ASN A 207 6.89 -17.13 -11.90
N VAL A 208 7.47 -16.77 -10.76
CA VAL A 208 8.81 -16.20 -10.64
C VAL A 208 9.74 -17.30 -10.14
N GLU A 209 10.85 -17.52 -10.80
CA GLU A 209 11.87 -18.48 -10.39
C GLU A 209 12.61 -17.94 -9.15
N LEU A 210 12.71 -18.76 -8.09
CA LEU A 210 13.33 -18.39 -6.83
C LEU A 210 14.82 -18.76 -6.71
N LYS A 211 15.41 -19.23 -7.82
CA LYS A 211 16.82 -19.65 -7.83
C LYS A 211 17.77 -18.49 -8.03
#